data_ee376143d2d85779f5e82289b790cc6d
#
_entry.id   ee376143d2d85779f5e82289b790cc6d
#
_cell.length_a   1.000
_cell.length_b   1.000
_cell.length_c   1.000
_cell.angle_alpha   90.00
_cell.angle_beta   90.00
_cell.angle_gamma   90.00
#
_symmetry.space_group_name_H-M   'P 1'
#
loop_
_entity.id
_entity.type
_entity.pdbx_description
1 polymer ?
#
loop_
_entity_poly.entity_id
_entity_poly.type
_entity_poly.pdbx_seq_one_letter_code
_entity_poly.pdbx_strand_id
1 'polypeptide(L)'
;MNNGRVLVVDHYDSYTYNLVHLIAGVTGTLPDVVQHDDPAATTSWRDGFTHLVLSPGPGTVHDQHDFALGRTIIAEATVPVLGVCLGLQGIVEGCGGEVEVVDPAHGEVSLVRHTGTGVFAGVPQDFKAVRYHSQAAVAVPDALEVTAWCDEPQGRVVMGVAHRERPLHGVQFHPESILTEHGAALVANFLRTAP
;
A
#
# COMPACT_ATOMS: atom_id res chain seq x y z
N MET A 1 -6.57 19.04 -15.68
CA MET A 1 -5.81 18.36 -14.62
C MET A 1 -4.91 17.37 -15.33
N ASN A 2 -3.60 17.42 -15.11
CA ASN A 2 -2.67 16.49 -15.77
C ASN A 2 -2.99 15.11 -15.19
N ASN A 3 -3.60 14.22 -15.97
CA ASN A 3 -3.88 12.85 -15.54
C ASN A 3 -2.52 12.14 -15.47
N GLY A 4 -1.94 12.10 -14.26
CA GLY A 4 -0.68 11.42 -14.03
C GLY A 4 -0.80 9.95 -14.44
N ARG A 5 0.28 9.39 -15.01
CA ARG A 5 0.36 7.95 -15.30
C ARG A 5 0.63 7.19 -14.00
N VAL A 6 -0.22 6.22 -13.72
CA VAL A 6 -0.07 5.34 -12.56
C VAL A 6 0.40 3.96 -13.03
N LEU A 7 1.41 3.41 -12.36
CA LEU A 7 1.84 2.03 -12.52
C LEU A 7 1.40 1.22 -11.31
N VAL A 8 0.80 0.07 -11.55
CA VAL A 8 0.54 -0.95 -10.54
C VAL A 8 1.51 -2.11 -10.76
N VAL A 9 2.28 -2.43 -9.74
CA VAL A 9 3.11 -3.64 -9.69
C VAL A 9 2.28 -4.75 -9.06
N ASP A 10 1.96 -5.76 -9.85
CA ASP A 10 1.13 -6.90 -9.46
C ASP A 10 1.98 -8.01 -8.85
N HIS A 11 1.71 -8.34 -7.58
CA HIS A 11 2.34 -9.44 -6.85
C HIS A 11 1.47 -10.71 -6.87
N TYR A 12 0.73 -10.94 -7.99
CA TYR A 12 -0.13 -12.11 -8.19
C TYR A 12 -1.28 -12.23 -7.19
N ASP A 13 -1.78 -11.09 -6.71
CA ASP A 13 -2.95 -11.07 -5.85
C ASP A 13 -4.26 -11.16 -6.65
N SER A 14 -5.21 -11.93 -6.15
CA SER A 14 -6.53 -12.08 -6.79
C SER A 14 -7.35 -10.77 -6.78
N TYR A 15 -7.00 -9.81 -5.93
CA TYR A 15 -7.67 -8.51 -5.83
C TYR A 15 -6.92 -7.39 -6.55
N THR A 16 -5.76 -7.63 -7.19
CA THR A 16 -5.01 -6.59 -7.91
C THR A 16 -5.89 -5.84 -8.92
N TYR A 17 -6.72 -6.55 -9.67
CA TYR A 17 -7.60 -5.91 -10.65
C TYR A 17 -8.73 -5.08 -10.02
N ASN A 18 -9.16 -5.39 -8.78
CA ASN A 18 -10.07 -4.50 -8.05
C ASN A 18 -9.36 -3.18 -7.71
N LEU A 19 -8.08 -3.23 -7.32
CA LEU A 19 -7.26 -2.04 -7.08
C LEU A 19 -7.07 -1.22 -8.37
N VAL A 20 -6.80 -1.88 -9.50
CA VAL A 20 -6.75 -1.27 -10.84
C VAL A 20 -8.05 -0.54 -11.17
N HIS A 21 -9.20 -1.18 -10.95
CA HIS A 21 -10.50 -0.57 -11.19
C HIS A 21 -10.81 0.57 -10.23
N LEU A 22 -10.39 0.47 -8.97
CA LEU A 22 -10.54 1.55 -7.99
C LEU A 22 -9.75 2.79 -8.45
N ILE A 23 -8.50 2.61 -8.87
CA ILE A 23 -7.65 3.68 -9.42
C ILE A 23 -8.29 4.28 -10.67
N ALA A 24 -8.75 3.43 -11.60
CA ALA A 24 -9.42 3.88 -12.81
C ALA A 24 -10.70 4.68 -12.52
N GLY A 25 -11.47 4.26 -11.51
CA GLY A 25 -12.66 4.98 -11.06
C GLY A 25 -12.36 6.39 -10.52
N VAL A 26 -11.18 6.58 -9.92
CA VAL A 26 -10.73 7.88 -9.40
C VAL A 26 -10.11 8.75 -10.50
N THR A 27 -9.31 8.16 -11.39
CA THR A 27 -8.54 8.90 -12.41
C THR A 27 -9.27 9.08 -13.74
N GLY A 28 -10.25 8.21 -14.01
CA GLY A 28 -10.90 8.10 -15.33
C GLY A 28 -10.05 7.36 -16.36
N THR A 29 -8.90 6.78 -15.98
CA THR A 29 -7.97 6.09 -16.88
C THR A 29 -7.44 4.83 -16.20
N LEU A 30 -7.35 3.73 -16.94
CA LEU A 30 -6.72 2.52 -16.44
C LEU A 30 -5.23 2.75 -16.17
N PRO A 31 -4.70 2.34 -15.00
CA PRO A 31 -3.27 2.34 -14.77
C PRO A 31 -2.59 1.29 -15.65
N ASP A 32 -1.29 1.49 -15.90
CA ASP A 32 -0.44 0.42 -16.44
C ASP A 32 -0.22 -0.65 -15.36
N VAL A 33 -0.13 -1.91 -15.76
CA VAL A 33 0.09 -3.04 -14.85
C VAL A 33 1.31 -3.83 -15.32
N VAL A 34 2.21 -4.15 -14.40
CA VAL A 34 3.36 -5.04 -14.66
C VAL A 34 3.42 -6.11 -13.57
N GLN A 35 3.86 -7.31 -13.94
CA GLN A 35 4.14 -8.35 -12.96
C GLN A 35 5.44 -8.03 -12.22
N HIS A 36 5.49 -8.31 -10.93
CA HIS A 36 6.66 -7.99 -10.09
C HIS A 36 7.93 -8.74 -10.49
N ASP A 37 7.80 -9.85 -11.21
CA ASP A 37 8.89 -10.71 -11.69
C ASP A 37 9.14 -10.61 -13.20
N ASP A 38 8.42 -9.72 -13.92
CA ASP A 38 8.66 -9.47 -15.34
C ASP A 38 10.04 -8.81 -15.52
N PRO A 39 10.97 -9.44 -16.25
CA PRO A 39 12.28 -8.85 -16.54
C PRO A 39 12.21 -7.47 -17.18
N ALA A 40 11.19 -7.20 -18.01
CA ALA A 40 11.00 -5.89 -18.63
C ALA A 40 10.60 -4.82 -17.61
N ALA A 41 9.93 -5.20 -16.53
CA ALA A 41 9.54 -4.28 -15.46
C ALA A 41 10.72 -3.76 -14.64
N THR A 42 11.87 -4.43 -14.66
CA THR A 42 13.06 -4.04 -13.85
C THR A 42 13.58 -2.63 -14.15
N THR A 43 13.30 -2.10 -15.32
CA THR A 43 13.69 -0.75 -15.73
C THR A 43 12.50 0.12 -16.10
N SER A 44 11.46 -0.44 -16.73
CA SER A 44 10.33 0.32 -17.29
C SER A 44 9.48 1.07 -16.25
N TRP A 45 9.53 0.67 -14.98
CA TRP A 45 8.83 1.38 -13.90
C TRP A 45 9.33 2.85 -13.72
N ARG A 46 10.50 3.20 -14.27
CA ARG A 46 11.05 4.55 -14.26
C ARG A 46 10.51 5.43 -15.39
N ASP A 47 9.75 4.86 -16.35
CA ASP A 47 9.42 5.50 -17.62
C ASP A 47 8.19 6.42 -17.52
N GLY A 48 8.34 7.57 -16.86
CA GLY A 48 7.37 8.65 -16.89
C GLY A 48 6.08 8.40 -16.11
N PHE A 49 6.10 7.50 -15.14
CA PHE A 49 5.02 7.35 -14.17
C PHE A 49 5.11 8.45 -13.11
N THR A 50 3.95 8.95 -12.71
CA THR A 50 3.84 9.97 -11.67
C THR A 50 3.55 9.37 -10.31
N HIS A 51 2.99 8.16 -10.26
CA HIS A 51 2.66 7.42 -9.05
C HIS A 51 2.87 5.93 -9.28
N LEU A 52 3.35 5.24 -8.26
CA LEU A 52 3.56 3.80 -8.25
C LEU A 52 2.71 3.16 -7.16
N VAL A 53 2.13 2.01 -7.45
CA VAL A 53 1.33 1.25 -6.49
C VAL A 53 1.88 -0.16 -6.42
N LEU A 54 2.26 -0.61 -5.22
CA LEU A 54 2.66 -1.97 -4.93
C LEU A 54 1.45 -2.72 -4.41
N SER A 55 0.96 -3.70 -5.17
CA SER A 55 -0.27 -4.44 -4.87
C SER A 55 -0.15 -5.30 -3.61
N PRO A 56 -1.27 -5.79 -3.08
CA PRO A 56 -1.27 -6.98 -2.25
C PRO A 56 -0.62 -8.16 -2.98
N GLY A 57 -0.32 -9.23 -2.26
CA GLY A 57 0.19 -10.47 -2.85
C GLY A 57 0.23 -11.60 -1.84
N PRO A 58 0.22 -12.85 -2.31
CA PRO A 58 0.59 -13.99 -1.49
C PRO A 58 2.10 -13.97 -1.25
N GLY A 59 2.57 -14.63 -0.22
CA GLY A 59 3.99 -14.71 0.08
C GLY A 59 4.46 -13.74 1.14
N THR A 60 5.73 -13.38 1.11
CA THR A 60 6.36 -12.61 2.16
C THR A 60 7.40 -11.64 1.59
N VAL A 61 7.55 -10.51 2.26
CA VAL A 61 8.60 -9.54 1.94
C VAL A 61 10.01 -10.06 2.27
N HIS A 62 10.14 -11.13 3.05
CA HIS A 62 11.43 -11.76 3.38
C HIS A 62 11.99 -12.60 2.22
N ASP A 63 11.13 -13.10 1.32
CA ASP A 63 11.59 -13.79 0.11
C ASP A 63 11.76 -12.76 -1.02
N GLN A 64 12.97 -12.71 -1.55
CA GLN A 64 13.25 -11.81 -2.67
C GLN A 64 12.52 -12.21 -3.96
N HIS A 65 12.09 -13.48 -4.10
CA HIS A 65 11.30 -13.90 -5.25
C HIS A 65 9.86 -13.37 -5.18
N ASP A 66 9.33 -13.15 -3.98
CA ASP A 66 7.96 -12.65 -3.80
C ASP A 66 7.88 -11.12 -3.95
N PHE A 67 8.98 -10.38 -3.70
CA PHE A 67 8.95 -8.92 -3.60
C PHE A 67 10.17 -8.18 -4.20
N ALA A 68 10.88 -8.78 -5.17
CA ALA A 68 12.13 -8.21 -5.71
C ALA A 68 11.97 -6.81 -6.31
N LEU A 69 11.01 -6.61 -7.22
CA LEU A 69 10.77 -5.31 -7.85
C LEU A 69 10.27 -4.28 -6.83
N GLY A 70 9.42 -4.69 -5.89
CA GLY A 70 8.94 -3.83 -4.81
C GLY A 70 10.09 -3.27 -3.97
N ARG A 71 11.07 -4.08 -3.60
CA ARG A 71 12.29 -3.63 -2.89
C ARG A 71 13.05 -2.57 -3.67
N THR A 72 13.25 -2.81 -4.98
CA THR A 72 13.95 -1.86 -5.85
C THR A 72 13.20 -0.53 -5.93
N ILE A 73 11.90 -0.57 -6.12
CA ILE A 73 11.06 0.63 -6.16
C ILE A 73 11.12 1.39 -4.83
N ILE A 74 10.96 0.70 -3.71
CA ILE A 74 11.04 1.32 -2.37
C ILE A 74 12.40 1.98 -2.15
N ALA A 75 13.49 1.36 -2.60
CA ALA A 75 14.83 1.92 -2.45
C ALA A 75 15.06 3.17 -3.31
N GLU A 76 14.57 3.18 -4.55
CA GLU A 76 15.02 4.12 -5.59
C GLU A 76 13.95 5.10 -6.07
N ALA A 77 12.65 4.88 -5.81
CA ALA A 77 11.60 5.75 -6.31
C ALA A 77 11.70 7.18 -5.76
N THR A 78 11.57 8.12 -6.67
CA THR A 78 11.50 9.57 -6.39
C THR A 78 10.08 10.12 -6.56
N VAL A 79 9.17 9.32 -7.10
CA VAL A 79 7.74 9.62 -7.23
C VAL A 79 6.96 8.94 -6.10
N PRO A 80 5.74 9.40 -5.78
CA PRO A 80 4.91 8.79 -4.76
C PRO A 80 4.66 7.29 -4.97
N VAL A 81 4.83 6.52 -3.90
CA VAL A 81 4.58 5.07 -3.83
C VAL A 81 3.51 4.79 -2.80
N LEU A 82 2.49 4.02 -3.18
CA LEU A 82 1.51 3.43 -2.26
C LEU A 82 1.71 1.93 -2.18
N GLY A 83 2.02 1.41 -1.01
CA GLY A 83 2.05 -0.02 -0.73
C GLY A 83 0.73 -0.47 -0.10
N VAL A 84 0.09 -1.50 -0.67
CA VAL A 84 -1.14 -2.10 -0.15
C VAL A 84 -0.82 -3.50 0.37
N CYS A 85 -1.18 -3.79 1.62
CA CYS A 85 -0.98 -5.06 2.31
C CYS A 85 0.50 -5.51 2.25
N LEU A 86 0.87 -6.44 1.37
CA LEU A 86 2.26 -6.84 1.11
C LEU A 86 3.15 -5.62 0.78
N GLY A 87 2.62 -4.67 0.01
CA GLY A 87 3.32 -3.43 -0.34
C GLY A 87 3.65 -2.56 0.88
N LEU A 88 2.75 -2.44 1.88
CA LEU A 88 3.05 -1.77 3.14
C LEU A 88 4.16 -2.50 3.90
N GLN A 89 4.05 -3.83 3.99
CA GLN A 89 5.05 -4.66 4.67
C GLN A 89 6.44 -4.47 4.05
N GLY A 90 6.51 -4.40 2.70
CA GLY A 90 7.74 -4.08 1.98
C GLY A 90 8.30 -2.71 2.31
N ILE A 91 7.45 -1.69 2.45
CA ILE A 91 7.89 -0.34 2.87
C ILE A 91 8.48 -0.39 4.29
N VAL A 92 7.83 -1.07 5.22
CA VAL A 92 8.30 -1.19 6.60
C VAL A 92 9.66 -1.88 6.65
N GLU A 93 9.80 -3.06 6.01
CA GLU A 93 11.07 -3.80 5.97
C GLU A 93 12.16 -3.02 5.23
N GLY A 94 11.84 -2.44 4.07
CA GLY A 94 12.78 -1.66 3.26
C GLY A 94 13.30 -0.39 3.95
N CYS A 95 12.59 0.10 4.98
CA CYS A 95 13.03 1.19 5.84
C CYS A 95 13.70 0.71 7.14
N GLY A 96 13.92 -0.60 7.32
CA GLY A 96 14.59 -1.17 8.49
C GLY A 96 13.67 -1.53 9.65
N GLY A 97 12.37 -1.65 9.42
CA GLY A 97 11.41 -2.19 10.38
C GLY A 97 11.30 -3.71 10.34
N GLU A 98 10.39 -4.25 11.14
CA GLU A 98 10.19 -5.69 11.27
C GLU A 98 8.75 -6.07 10.92
N VAL A 99 8.61 -7.12 10.11
CA VAL A 99 7.34 -7.73 9.72
C VAL A 99 7.38 -9.18 10.19
N GLU A 100 6.36 -9.60 10.93
CA GLU A 100 6.28 -10.97 11.47
C GLU A 100 4.93 -11.60 11.20
N VAL A 101 4.88 -12.92 11.35
CA VAL A 101 3.63 -13.69 11.34
C VAL A 101 2.84 -13.34 12.59
N VAL A 102 1.58 -12.99 12.39
CA VAL A 102 0.63 -12.64 13.45
C VAL A 102 -0.62 -13.51 13.33
N ASP A 103 -1.53 -13.40 14.29
CA ASP A 103 -2.84 -14.05 14.16
C ASP A 103 -3.52 -13.61 12.86
N PRO A 104 -3.93 -14.57 12.00
CA PRO A 104 -4.41 -14.26 10.67
C PRO A 104 -5.77 -13.56 10.71
N ALA A 105 -5.90 -12.48 9.95
CA ALA A 105 -7.16 -11.82 9.64
C ALA A 105 -7.56 -12.19 8.20
N HIS A 106 -8.60 -12.98 8.03
CA HIS A 106 -9.08 -13.47 6.73
C HIS A 106 -10.52 -12.99 6.45
N GLY A 107 -10.66 -11.81 5.84
CA GLY A 107 -11.95 -11.19 5.58
C GLY A 107 -12.53 -10.50 6.82
N GLU A 108 -11.69 -10.20 7.79
CA GLU A 108 -12.10 -9.50 9.00
C GLU A 108 -12.23 -8.00 8.72
N VAL A 109 -13.32 -7.43 9.22
CA VAL A 109 -13.56 -5.99 9.15
C VAL A 109 -13.20 -5.36 10.49
N SER A 110 -12.20 -4.45 10.45
CA SER A 110 -11.76 -3.70 11.62
C SER A 110 -12.09 -2.22 11.50
N LEU A 111 -12.27 -1.56 12.65
CA LEU A 111 -12.43 -0.12 12.73
C LEU A 111 -11.04 0.53 12.75
N VAL A 112 -10.76 1.35 11.75
CA VAL A 112 -9.44 1.99 11.57
C VAL A 112 -9.47 3.41 12.10
N ARG A 113 -8.53 3.71 13.00
CA ARG A 113 -8.19 5.05 13.47
C ARG A 113 -6.93 5.54 12.76
N HIS A 114 -6.82 6.83 12.56
CA HIS A 114 -5.72 7.42 11.83
C HIS A 114 -5.41 8.86 12.24
N THR A 115 -4.27 9.37 11.80
CA THR A 115 -3.82 10.74 12.12
C THR A 115 -4.63 11.84 11.41
N GLY A 116 -5.41 11.49 10.38
CA GLY A 116 -6.16 12.47 9.57
C GLY A 116 -5.31 13.20 8.53
N THR A 117 -4.06 12.76 8.30
CA THR A 117 -3.10 13.38 7.38
C THR A 117 -2.79 12.46 6.19
N GLY A 118 -2.12 13.01 5.17
CA GLY A 118 -1.69 12.26 3.99
C GLY A 118 -2.86 11.56 3.30
N VAL A 119 -2.74 10.25 3.08
CA VAL A 119 -3.78 9.44 2.42
C VAL A 119 -5.09 9.40 3.21
N PHE A 120 -5.07 9.71 4.51
CA PHE A 120 -6.25 9.72 5.39
C PHE A 120 -6.90 11.11 5.54
N ALA A 121 -6.45 12.12 4.80
CA ALA A 121 -7.02 13.47 4.89
C ALA A 121 -8.52 13.47 4.54
N GLY A 122 -9.34 13.96 5.49
CA GLY A 122 -10.80 14.06 5.32
C GLY A 122 -11.56 12.74 5.40
N VAL A 123 -10.89 11.62 5.70
CA VAL A 123 -11.53 10.33 5.97
C VAL A 123 -12.08 10.35 7.40
N PRO A 124 -13.31 9.85 7.67
CA PRO A 124 -13.85 9.73 9.03
C PRO A 124 -13.02 8.77 9.88
N GLN A 125 -12.95 9.03 11.19
CA GLN A 125 -12.38 8.08 12.15
C GLN A 125 -13.27 6.84 12.30
N ASP A 126 -12.66 5.74 12.72
CA ASP A 126 -13.35 4.47 12.96
C ASP A 126 -14.09 3.94 11.72
N PHE A 127 -13.54 4.20 10.51
CA PHE A 127 -14.09 3.63 9.29
C PHE A 127 -13.79 2.14 9.19
N LYS A 128 -14.67 1.41 8.51
CA LYS A 128 -14.52 -0.03 8.31
C LYS A 128 -13.52 -0.33 7.21
N ALA A 129 -12.56 -1.21 7.49
CA ALA A 129 -11.62 -1.72 6.49
C ALA A 129 -11.42 -3.23 6.65
N VAL A 130 -11.38 -3.93 5.52
CA VAL A 130 -11.18 -5.37 5.51
C VAL A 130 -9.70 -5.72 5.46
N ARG A 131 -9.34 -6.78 6.19
CA ARG A 131 -8.00 -7.34 6.29
C ARG A 131 -7.96 -8.77 5.73
N TYR A 132 -6.88 -9.08 4.99
CA TYR A 132 -6.58 -10.41 4.46
C TYR A 132 -5.09 -10.71 4.64
N HIS A 133 -4.57 -10.65 5.87
CA HIS A 133 -3.14 -10.81 6.13
C HIS A 133 -2.87 -11.72 7.32
N SER A 134 -1.77 -12.45 7.26
CA SER A 134 -1.20 -13.25 8.34
C SER A 134 0.18 -12.73 8.78
N GLN A 135 0.62 -11.62 8.21
CA GLN A 135 1.85 -10.91 8.57
C GLN A 135 1.52 -9.44 8.79
N ALA A 136 2.20 -8.80 9.73
CA ALA A 136 2.03 -7.38 10.05
C ALA A 136 3.33 -6.75 10.51
N ALA A 137 3.41 -5.42 10.41
CA ALA A 137 4.50 -4.65 10.99
C ALA A 137 4.44 -4.72 12.53
N VAL A 138 5.48 -5.28 13.15
CA VAL A 138 5.62 -5.39 14.61
C VAL A 138 6.60 -4.34 15.16
N ALA A 139 7.54 -3.87 14.34
CA ALA A 139 8.41 -2.74 14.66
C ALA A 139 8.46 -1.77 13.48
N VAL A 140 8.11 -0.51 13.74
CA VAL A 140 8.13 0.58 12.74
C VAL A 140 9.32 1.48 13.06
N PRO A 141 10.26 1.69 12.11
CA PRO A 141 11.46 2.46 12.34
C PRO A 141 11.16 3.97 12.38
N ASP A 142 12.04 4.77 12.98
CA ASP A 142 11.88 6.23 13.15
C ASP A 142 11.71 6.99 11.81
N ALA A 143 12.20 6.44 10.71
CA ALA A 143 12.01 7.01 9.37
C ALA A 143 10.54 7.00 8.91
N LEU A 144 9.73 6.13 9.50
CA LEU A 144 8.30 6.01 9.22
C LEU A 144 7.47 6.59 10.37
N GLU A 145 6.31 7.11 10.02
CA GLU A 145 5.24 7.47 10.94
C GLU A 145 4.13 6.44 10.82
N VAL A 146 3.61 5.93 11.95
CA VAL A 146 2.37 5.17 11.96
C VAL A 146 1.21 6.14 11.78
N THR A 147 0.56 6.08 10.63
CA THR A 147 -0.52 6.99 10.26
C THR A 147 -1.91 6.41 10.49
N ALA A 148 -2.04 5.07 10.63
CA ALA A 148 -3.29 4.41 10.96
C ALA A 148 -3.06 3.11 11.75
N TRP A 149 -4.07 2.73 12.53
CA TRP A 149 -4.07 1.51 13.36
C TRP A 149 -5.49 1.01 13.64
N CYS A 150 -5.61 -0.25 14.05
CA CYS A 150 -6.79 -0.79 14.72
C CYS A 150 -6.39 -1.43 16.04
N ASP A 151 -7.33 -1.52 16.97
CA ASP A 151 -7.12 -2.18 18.26
C ASP A 151 -7.68 -3.61 18.19
N GLU A 152 -6.85 -4.59 18.53
CA GLU A 152 -7.18 -6.00 18.61
C GLU A 152 -6.96 -6.52 20.03
N PRO A 153 -7.53 -7.68 20.42
CA PRO A 153 -7.33 -8.22 21.76
C PRO A 153 -5.86 -8.42 22.15
N GLN A 154 -5.01 -8.71 21.17
CA GLN A 154 -3.57 -8.94 21.34
C GLN A 154 -2.75 -7.65 21.36
N GLY A 155 -3.35 -6.52 21.01
CA GLY A 155 -2.72 -5.22 20.95
C GLY A 155 -3.06 -4.44 19.69
N ARG A 156 -2.37 -3.32 19.52
CA ARG A 156 -2.55 -2.46 18.35
C ARG A 156 -1.86 -3.03 17.12
N VAL A 157 -2.59 -3.10 16.00
CA VAL A 157 -2.09 -3.47 14.69
C VAL A 157 -1.87 -2.23 13.85
N VAL A 158 -0.70 -2.11 13.21
CA VAL A 158 -0.37 -1.02 12.27
C VAL A 158 -1.17 -1.20 10.99
N MET A 159 -1.98 -0.20 10.67
CA MET A 159 -2.87 -0.19 9.50
C MET A 159 -2.45 0.83 8.44
N GLY A 160 -1.52 1.72 8.76
CA GLY A 160 -0.97 2.66 7.81
C GLY A 160 0.37 3.25 8.26
N VAL A 161 1.24 3.50 7.29
CA VAL A 161 2.53 4.16 7.50
C VAL A 161 2.76 5.23 6.43
N ALA A 162 3.57 6.23 6.75
CA ALA A 162 4.13 7.17 5.80
C ALA A 162 5.59 7.47 6.15
N HIS A 163 6.44 7.59 5.13
CA HIS A 163 7.82 8.00 5.34
C HIS A 163 7.88 9.50 5.60
N ARG A 164 8.72 9.92 6.56
CA ARG A 164 8.78 11.32 7.01
C ARG A 164 9.36 12.28 5.97
N GLU A 165 10.24 11.78 5.09
CA GLU A 165 10.98 12.60 4.11
C GLU A 165 10.76 12.17 2.66
N ARG A 166 10.38 10.91 2.43
CA ARG A 166 10.18 10.35 1.10
C ARG A 166 8.69 10.17 0.82
N PRO A 167 8.23 10.22 -0.43
CA PRO A 167 6.81 10.09 -0.76
C PRO A 167 6.36 8.61 -0.75
N LEU A 168 6.65 7.88 0.35
CA LEU A 168 6.25 6.50 0.55
C LEU A 168 5.07 6.44 1.53
N HIS A 169 4.00 5.80 1.12
CA HIS A 169 2.78 5.59 1.89
C HIS A 169 2.40 4.13 1.86
N GLY A 170 1.85 3.61 2.94
CA GLY A 170 1.38 2.23 2.99
C GLY A 170 0.08 2.08 3.77
N VAL A 171 -0.75 1.13 3.35
CA VAL A 171 -1.95 0.69 4.07
C VAL A 171 -1.97 -0.83 4.17
N GLN A 172 -2.28 -1.39 5.36
CA GLN A 172 -2.29 -2.84 5.60
C GLN A 172 -3.59 -3.49 5.14
N PHE A 173 -4.67 -2.74 5.15
CA PHE A 173 -5.99 -3.19 4.68
C PHE A 173 -6.12 -3.04 3.17
N HIS A 174 -7.21 -3.58 2.63
CA HIS A 174 -7.53 -3.57 1.21
C HIS A 174 -8.50 -2.44 0.85
N PRO A 175 -8.03 -1.28 0.35
CA PRO A 175 -8.90 -0.16 -0.02
C PRO A 175 -9.80 -0.47 -1.21
N GLU A 176 -9.44 -1.47 -2.02
CA GLU A 176 -10.17 -1.92 -3.21
C GLU A 176 -11.32 -2.88 -2.88
N SER A 177 -11.40 -3.37 -1.64
CA SER A 177 -12.47 -4.26 -1.23
C SER A 177 -13.79 -3.52 -1.05
N ILE A 178 -14.88 -4.14 -1.49
CA ILE A 178 -16.25 -3.61 -1.29
C ILE A 178 -16.63 -3.46 0.19
N LEU A 179 -15.95 -4.17 1.07
CA LEU A 179 -16.16 -4.09 2.53
C LEU A 179 -15.34 -2.98 3.19
N THR A 180 -14.48 -2.29 2.44
CA THR A 180 -13.69 -1.16 2.92
C THR A 180 -14.39 0.15 2.55
N GLU A 181 -14.71 0.95 3.57
CA GLU A 181 -15.25 2.29 3.39
C GLU A 181 -14.16 3.27 2.92
N HIS A 182 -14.55 4.27 2.15
CA HIS A 182 -13.69 5.39 1.72
C HIS A 182 -12.46 5.03 0.87
N GLY A 183 -12.38 3.82 0.27
CA GLY A 183 -11.25 3.41 -0.56
C GLY A 183 -10.93 4.39 -1.69
N ALA A 184 -11.95 4.91 -2.38
CA ALA A 184 -11.77 5.91 -3.43
C ALA A 184 -11.20 7.24 -2.91
N ALA A 185 -11.56 7.66 -1.69
CA ALA A 185 -11.02 8.87 -1.08
C ALA A 185 -9.54 8.69 -0.71
N LEU A 186 -9.16 7.52 -0.18
CA LEU A 186 -7.77 7.16 0.13
C LEU A 186 -6.89 7.20 -1.12
N VAL A 187 -7.33 6.57 -2.21
CA VAL A 187 -6.63 6.59 -3.50
C VAL A 187 -6.57 8.00 -4.08
N ALA A 188 -7.67 8.77 -4.02
CA ALA A 188 -7.68 10.15 -4.48
C ALA A 188 -6.71 11.04 -3.69
N ASN A 189 -6.57 10.83 -2.39
CA ASN A 189 -5.61 11.55 -1.55
C ASN A 189 -4.18 11.19 -1.93
N PHE A 190 -3.88 9.89 -2.10
CA PHE A 190 -2.58 9.43 -2.56
C PHE A 190 -2.20 10.08 -3.90
N LEU A 191 -3.10 10.11 -4.87
CA LEU A 191 -2.85 10.70 -6.20
C LEU A 191 -2.67 12.23 -6.21
N ARG A 192 -2.92 12.90 -5.08
CA ARG A 192 -2.62 14.33 -4.88
C ARG A 192 -1.26 14.56 -4.22
N THR A 193 -0.59 13.52 -3.75
CA THR A 193 0.76 13.69 -3.20
C THR A 193 1.70 14.08 -4.34
N ALA A 194 2.57 15.05 -4.06
CA ALA A 194 3.59 15.48 -5.02
C ALA A 194 4.89 14.69 -4.80
N PRO A 195 5.72 14.56 -5.84
CA PRO A 195 7.08 14.05 -5.70
C PRO A 195 7.91 14.87 -4.72
#